data_7f6debe67067947a4bd588f37c7a3ebe
#
_entry.id   7f6debe67067947a4bd588f37c7a3ebe
#
_cell.length_a   1.000
_cell.length_b   1.000
_cell.length_c   1.000
_cell.angle_alpha   90.00
_cell.angle_beta   90.00
_cell.angle_gamma   90.00
#
_symmetry.space_group_name_H-M   'P 1'
#
loop_
_entity.id
_entity.type
_entity.pdbx_description
1 polymer ?
#
loop_
_entity_poly.entity_id
_entity_poly.type
_entity_poly.pdbx_seq_one_letter_code
_entity_poly.pdbx_strand_id
1 'polypeptide(L)' 'MNIASAFIKQVLDVQDFESWSSVRKHYLPTAYHRLFSEIDKHCEKFHSLPTFEDLKFELRDSATKELLFAIDSIE' A
#
# COMPACT_ATOMS: atom_id res chain seq x y z
N MET A 1 -10.79 13.47 3.08
CA MET A 1 -10.34 12.07 3.07
C MET A 1 -10.02 11.65 1.65
N ASN A 2 -8.91 10.97 1.45
CA ASN A 2 -8.51 10.49 0.14
C ASN A 2 -8.98 9.04 -0.04
N ILE A 3 -9.75 8.80 -1.09
CA ILE A 3 -10.30 7.46 -1.36
C ILE A 3 -9.18 6.44 -1.56
N ALA A 4 -8.09 6.84 -2.23
CA ALA A 4 -6.97 5.94 -2.45
C ALA A 4 -6.33 5.50 -1.13
N SER A 5 -6.14 6.44 -0.19
CA SER A 5 -5.58 6.13 1.12
C SER A 5 -6.49 5.19 1.91
N ALA A 6 -7.80 5.45 1.90
CA ALA A 6 -8.76 4.61 2.58
C ALA A 6 -8.78 3.19 2.01
N PHE A 7 -8.71 3.07 0.68
CA PHE A 7 -8.67 1.77 0.02
C PHE A 7 -7.42 0.98 0.42
N ILE A 8 -6.25 1.62 0.38
CA ILE A 8 -4.99 0.96 0.72
C ILE A 8 -5.02 0.50 2.18
N LYS A 9 -5.49 1.36 3.08
CA LYS A 9 -5.59 1.00 4.49
C LYS A 9 -6.49 -0.21 4.69
N GLN A 10 -7.66 -0.23 4.08
CA GLN A 10 -8.58 -1.34 4.21
C GLN A 10 -7.99 -2.63 3.67
N VAL A 11 -7.38 -2.58 2.49
CA VAL A 11 -6.79 -3.76 1.87
C VAL A 11 -5.69 -4.35 2.75
N LEU A 12 -4.83 -3.49 3.31
CA LEU A 12 -3.74 -3.97 4.15
C LEU A 12 -4.22 -4.46 5.52
N ASP A 13 -5.21 -3.78 6.11
CA ASP A 13 -5.74 -4.16 7.42
C ASP A 13 -6.43 -5.53 7.38
N VAL A 14 -7.23 -5.78 6.35
CA VAL A 14 -7.96 -7.05 6.23
C VAL A 14 -7.25 -8.07 5.35
N GLN A 15 -6.12 -7.69 4.76
CA GLN A 15 -5.33 -8.54 3.87
C GLN A 15 -6.15 -9.08 2.69
N ASP A 16 -6.88 -8.18 2.04
CA ASP A 16 -7.77 -8.52 0.94
C ASP A 16 -7.00 -8.59 -0.38
N PHE A 17 -6.37 -9.72 -0.60
CA PHE A 17 -5.54 -9.94 -1.78
C PHE A 17 -6.37 -9.87 -3.07
N GLU A 18 -7.60 -10.34 -3.06
CA GLU A 18 -8.45 -10.30 -4.25
C GLU A 18 -8.73 -8.87 -4.69
N SER A 19 -9.09 -7.99 -3.76
CA SER A 19 -9.31 -6.59 -4.08
C SER A 19 -8.03 -5.95 -4.59
N TRP A 20 -6.89 -6.29 -3.99
CA TRP A 20 -5.61 -5.77 -4.44
C TRP A 20 -5.29 -6.20 -5.87
N SER A 21 -5.51 -7.46 -6.19
CA SER A 21 -5.19 -7.99 -7.52
C SER A 21 -6.07 -7.40 -8.64
N SER A 22 -7.22 -6.83 -8.27
CA SER A 22 -8.12 -6.16 -9.22
C SER A 22 -7.71 -4.73 -9.51
N VAL A 23 -6.86 -4.13 -8.68
CA VAL A 23 -6.46 -2.74 -8.81
C VAL A 23 -5.33 -2.59 -9.81
N ARG A 24 -5.39 -1.53 -10.60
CA ARG A 24 -4.31 -1.15 -11.51
C ARG A 24 -3.64 0.12 -10.99
N LYS A 25 -2.32 0.19 -11.14
CA LYS A 25 -1.54 1.33 -10.68
C LYS A 25 -2.10 2.67 -11.13
N HIS A 26 -2.58 2.75 -12.37
CA HIS A 26 -3.07 4.00 -12.94
C HIS A 26 -4.41 4.48 -12.35
N TYR A 27 -5.07 3.65 -11.55
CA TYR A 27 -6.28 4.07 -10.85
C TYR A 27 -5.96 4.93 -9.63
N LEU A 28 -4.70 4.94 -9.21
CA LEU A 28 -4.26 5.70 -8.04
C LEU A 28 -3.54 6.98 -8.45
N PRO A 29 -3.61 8.04 -7.63
CA PRO A 29 -2.80 9.23 -7.89
C PRO A 29 -1.32 8.88 -7.99
N THR A 30 -0.56 9.66 -8.75
CA THR A 30 0.86 9.43 -8.99
C THR A 30 1.66 9.27 -7.70
N ALA A 31 1.30 10.02 -6.66
CA ALA A 31 1.98 9.94 -5.36
C ALA A 31 1.94 8.55 -4.75
N TYR A 32 0.96 7.72 -5.10
CA TYR A 32 0.81 6.37 -4.55
C TYR A 32 1.47 5.29 -5.40
N HIS A 33 1.98 5.64 -6.59
CA HIS A 33 2.53 4.65 -7.51
C HIS A 33 3.72 3.91 -6.94
N ARG A 34 4.60 4.63 -6.22
CA ARG A 34 5.76 3.98 -5.62
C ARG A 34 5.36 3.01 -4.51
N LEU A 35 4.41 3.43 -3.67
CA LEU A 35 3.89 2.56 -2.63
C LEU A 35 3.21 1.34 -3.24
N PHE A 36 2.41 1.55 -4.28
CA PHE A 36 1.78 0.45 -5.01
C PHE A 36 2.83 -0.55 -5.50
N SER A 37 3.90 -0.05 -6.12
CA SER A 37 4.96 -0.90 -6.65
C SER A 37 5.64 -1.72 -5.56
N GLU A 38 5.88 -1.14 -4.40
CA GLU A 38 6.49 -1.85 -3.27
C GLU A 38 5.58 -2.94 -2.73
N ILE A 39 4.28 -2.65 -2.61
CA ILE A 39 3.30 -3.64 -2.19
C ILE A 39 3.23 -4.79 -3.20
N ASP A 40 3.22 -4.45 -4.48
CA ASP A 40 3.14 -5.42 -5.55
C ASP A 40 4.36 -6.34 -5.57
N LYS A 41 5.55 -5.80 -5.36
CA LYS A 41 6.78 -6.58 -5.25
C LYS A 41 6.71 -7.57 -4.09
N HIS A 42 6.18 -7.13 -2.96
CA HIS A 42 6.01 -8.01 -1.80
C HIS A 42 5.05 -9.15 -2.13
N CYS A 43 3.95 -8.84 -2.82
CA CYS A 43 2.97 -9.85 -3.23
C CYS A 43 3.60 -10.89 -4.15
N GLU A 44 4.43 -10.46 -5.11
CA GLU A 44 5.11 -11.38 -6.02
C GLU A 44 6.08 -12.28 -5.29
N LYS A 45 6.78 -11.74 -4.29
CA LYS A 45 7.81 -12.47 -3.58
C LYS A 45 7.23 -13.45 -2.55
N PHE A 46 6.21 -13.04 -1.84
CA PHE A 46 5.66 -13.80 -0.71
C PHE A 46 4.26 -14.36 -0.96
N HIS A 47 3.64 -14.02 -2.08
CA HIS A 47 2.27 -14.44 -2.43
C HIS A 47 1.24 -14.01 -1.39
N SER A 48 1.49 -12.89 -0.72
CA SER A 48 0.59 -12.31 0.26
C SER A 48 0.84 -10.82 0.40
N LEU A 49 -0.16 -10.10 0.92
CA LEU A 49 -0.04 -8.66 1.14
C LEU A 49 0.86 -8.39 2.35
N PRO A 50 1.66 -7.30 2.30
CA PRO A 50 2.46 -6.92 3.45
C PRO A 50 1.59 -6.28 4.53
N THR A 51 2.09 -6.27 5.77
CA THR A 51 1.51 -5.47 6.83
C THR A 51 2.12 -4.07 6.79
N PHE A 52 1.55 -3.14 7.55
CA PHE A 52 2.17 -1.81 7.66
C PHE A 52 3.58 -1.90 8.23
N GLU A 53 3.81 -2.80 9.17
CA GLU A 53 5.15 -2.98 9.73
C GLU A 53 6.14 -3.50 8.70
N ASP A 54 5.73 -4.47 7.88
CA ASP A 54 6.57 -4.97 6.80
C ASP A 54 6.99 -3.84 5.87
N LEU A 55 6.04 -2.99 5.51
CA LEU A 55 6.34 -1.85 4.63
C LEU A 55 7.26 -0.85 5.30
N LYS A 56 7.11 -0.61 6.60
CA LYS A 56 8.00 0.30 7.33
C LYS A 56 9.45 -0.17 7.26
N PHE A 57 9.68 -1.47 7.27
CA PHE A 57 11.03 -2.03 7.12
C PHE A 57 11.52 -2.02 5.69
N GLU A 58 10.65 -2.28 4.73
CA GLU A 58 11.05 -2.41 3.33
C GLU A 58 11.23 -1.08 2.61
N LEU A 59 10.44 -0.07 2.97
CA LEU A 59 10.51 1.22 2.31
C LEU A 59 11.77 1.98 2.74
N ARG A 60 12.49 2.51 1.76
CA ARG A 60 13.70 3.30 1.99
C ARG A 60 13.52 4.76 1.62
N ASP A 61 12.47 5.05 0.86
CA ASP A 61 12.17 6.40 0.41
C ASP A 61 11.37 7.15 1.47
N SER A 62 11.90 8.29 1.93
CA SER A 62 11.26 9.08 2.98
C SER A 62 9.86 9.53 2.61
N ALA A 63 9.67 9.97 1.36
CA ALA A 63 8.36 10.46 0.92
C ALA A 63 7.32 9.34 0.96
N THR A 64 7.72 8.12 0.54
CA THR A 64 6.83 6.97 0.56
C THR A 64 6.53 6.53 2.00
N LYS A 65 7.52 6.60 2.89
CA LYS A 65 7.31 6.30 4.29
C LYS A 65 6.33 7.29 4.94
N GLU A 66 6.46 8.57 4.63
CA GLU A 66 5.53 9.58 5.13
C GLU A 66 4.12 9.31 4.66
N LEU A 67 3.96 8.92 3.40
CA LEU A 67 2.67 8.55 2.85
C LEU A 67 2.10 7.35 3.60
N LEU A 68 2.93 6.35 3.86
CA LEU A 68 2.51 5.15 4.60
C LEU A 68 2.04 5.51 6.00
N PHE A 69 2.78 6.36 6.71
CA PHE A 69 2.38 6.80 8.04
C PHE A 69 1.07 7.57 8.01
N ALA A 70 0.86 8.41 7.00
CA ALA A 70 -0.39 9.14 6.84
C ALA A 70 -1.57 8.17 6.63
N ILE A 71 -1.37 7.13 5.84
CA ILE A 71 -2.40 6.12 5.61
C ILE A 71 -2.69 5.35 6.90
N ASP A 72 -1.65 4.95 7.61
CA ASP A 72 -1.78 4.18 8.85
C ASP A 72 -2.53 4.97 9.95
N SER A 73 -2.47 6.29 9.91
CA SER A 73 -3.15 7.13 10.89
C SER A 73 -4.63 7.38 10.59
N ILE A 74 -5.15 6.88 9.48
CA ILE A 74 -6.57 7.00 9.15
C ILE A 74 -7.38 6.11 10.10
N GLU A 75 -8.43 6.67 10.66
CA GLU A 75 -9.31 5.93 11.57
C GLU A 75 -10.55 5.40 10.87
#